data_adbdd0f715e889b8b443b9b530fdd9da
#
_entry.id   adbdd0f715e889b8b443b9b530fdd9da
#
_cell.length_a   1.000
_cell.length_b   1.000
_cell.length_c   1.000
_cell.angle_alpha   90.00
_cell.angle_beta   90.00
_cell.angle_gamma   90.00
#
_symmetry.space_group_name_H-M   'P 1'
#
loop_
_entity.id
_entity.type
_entity.pdbx_description
1 polymer ?
#
loop_
_entity_poly.entity_id
_entity_poly.type
_entity_poly.pdbx_seq_one_letter_code
_entity_poly.pdbx_strand_id
1 'polypeptide(L)'
;MVAGSILPIAIFKGKLYFLFGKENSMEDSSKGFSDFGGGCENKESPFETALREGGEELSGFLGDGDTIRRLIKQNGGTYKILHNDYNVHIFRMEYDENLPKYYNLNHKFLWERMNKNILNDSKLFEKIEVQWFSIDQMRIRKREFRKFYQEIVDLFIDNYSDIKNFIQSRIMKSGNKKTRSNKK
;
A
#
# COMPACT_ATOMS: atom_id res chain seq x y z
N MET A 1 16.37 -12.31 -3.67
CA MET A 1 16.14 -11.15 -4.60
C MET A 1 15.62 -10.01 -3.77
N VAL A 2 16.31 -8.88 -3.81
CA VAL A 2 15.88 -7.68 -3.07
C VAL A 2 14.57 -7.15 -3.67
N ALA A 3 13.63 -6.78 -2.81
CA ALA A 3 12.32 -6.29 -3.19
C ALA A 3 11.92 -5.05 -2.39
N GLY A 4 11.03 -4.24 -2.95
CA GLY A 4 10.51 -3.04 -2.32
C GLY A 4 9.02 -2.88 -2.54
N SER A 5 8.32 -2.43 -1.50
CA SER A 5 6.88 -2.19 -1.54
C SER A 5 6.48 -0.93 -0.79
N ILE A 6 5.34 -0.36 -1.16
CA ILE A 6 4.64 0.63 -0.37
C ILE A 6 3.45 0.00 0.36
N LEU A 7 3.18 0.48 1.57
CA LEU A 7 1.98 0.14 2.33
C LEU A 7 1.31 1.42 2.85
N PRO A 8 0.24 1.89 2.18
CA PRO A 8 -0.53 3.02 2.67
C PRO A 8 -1.25 2.68 3.97
N ILE A 9 -1.18 3.57 4.97
CA ILE A 9 -1.93 3.42 6.20
C ILE A 9 -2.63 4.72 6.58
N ALA A 10 -3.75 4.59 7.28
CA ALA A 10 -4.58 5.71 7.73
C ALA A 10 -5.04 5.53 9.17
N ILE A 11 -5.34 6.65 9.84
CA ILE A 11 -6.07 6.62 11.12
C ILE A 11 -7.51 6.98 10.85
N PHE A 12 -8.42 6.09 11.24
CA PHE A 12 -9.86 6.32 11.19
C PHE A 12 -10.50 5.89 12.50
N LYS A 13 -11.27 6.80 13.13
CA LYS A 13 -11.92 6.59 14.44
C LYS A 13 -10.94 6.05 15.50
N GLY A 14 -9.71 6.62 15.53
CA GLY A 14 -8.67 6.27 16.51
C GLY A 14 -7.94 4.94 16.28
N LYS A 15 -8.27 4.20 15.22
CA LYS A 15 -7.63 2.93 14.85
C LYS A 15 -6.78 3.10 13.59
N LEU A 16 -5.72 2.30 13.46
CA LEU A 16 -4.96 2.18 12.23
C LEU A 16 -5.64 1.23 11.24
N TYR A 17 -5.65 1.64 9.98
CA TYR A 17 -6.07 0.84 8.85
C TYR A 17 -4.94 0.77 7.82
N PHE A 18 -4.70 -0.40 7.30
CA PHE A 18 -3.67 -0.74 6.32
C PHE A 18 -4.35 -1.08 5.00
N LEU A 19 -3.89 -0.49 3.89
CA LEU A 19 -4.45 -0.76 2.57
C LEU A 19 -3.68 -1.90 1.91
N PHE A 20 -4.36 -3.01 1.64
CA PHE A 20 -3.78 -4.14 0.94
C PHE A 20 -4.50 -4.40 -0.38
N GLY A 21 -3.74 -4.95 -1.34
CA GLY A 21 -4.25 -5.45 -2.61
C GLY A 21 -4.30 -6.97 -2.64
N LYS A 22 -5.28 -7.54 -3.32
CA LYS A 22 -5.42 -8.97 -3.54
C LYS A 22 -4.94 -9.34 -4.92
N GLU A 23 -4.03 -10.30 -5.01
CA GLU A 23 -3.47 -10.78 -6.27
C GLU A 23 -4.53 -11.29 -7.23
N ASN A 24 -4.33 -11.03 -8.51
CA ASN A 24 -5.13 -11.58 -9.59
C ASN A 24 -4.89 -13.10 -9.67
N SER A 25 -5.98 -13.86 -9.85
CA SER A 25 -5.90 -15.32 -10.01
C SER A 25 -5.22 -15.78 -11.30
N MET A 26 -4.99 -14.86 -12.26
CA MET A 26 -4.28 -15.13 -13.50
C MET A 26 -2.76 -14.98 -13.34
N GLU A 27 -2.29 -14.34 -12.27
CA GLU A 27 -0.88 -14.29 -11.93
C GLU A 27 -0.42 -15.67 -11.43
N ASP A 28 0.75 -16.12 -11.88
CA ASP A 28 1.38 -17.38 -11.43
C ASP A 28 1.87 -17.29 -9.96
N SER A 29 1.78 -16.12 -9.37
CA SER A 29 2.17 -15.85 -8.00
C SER A 29 1.17 -16.39 -6.98
N SER A 30 1.61 -16.56 -5.73
CA SER A 30 0.75 -17.04 -4.65
C SER A 30 -0.44 -16.11 -4.42
N LYS A 31 -1.65 -16.69 -4.37
CA LYS A 31 -2.90 -15.95 -4.14
C LYS A 31 -2.98 -15.32 -2.75
N GLY A 32 -3.72 -14.23 -2.62
CA GLY A 32 -4.01 -13.57 -1.35
C GLY A 32 -3.70 -12.09 -1.34
N PHE A 33 -3.90 -11.45 -0.19
CA PHE A 33 -3.59 -10.05 0.02
C PHE A 33 -2.09 -9.84 0.29
N SER A 34 -1.55 -8.73 -0.20
CA SER A 34 -0.23 -8.18 0.13
C SER A 34 -0.26 -6.65 0.00
N ASP A 35 0.85 -6.01 0.31
CA ASP A 35 1.11 -4.61 -0.06
C ASP A 35 1.34 -4.48 -1.58
N PHE A 36 1.81 -3.30 -2.00
CA PHE A 36 2.04 -2.97 -3.41
C PHE A 36 3.54 -2.93 -3.66
N GLY A 37 4.07 -3.96 -4.32
CA GLY A 37 5.51 -4.09 -4.49
C GLY A 37 5.98 -5.33 -5.23
N GLY A 38 7.25 -5.27 -5.64
CA GLY A 38 7.89 -6.32 -6.44
C GLY A 38 9.40 -6.36 -6.30
N GLY A 39 10.04 -7.14 -7.16
CA GLY A 39 11.48 -7.27 -7.23
C GLY A 39 12.17 -6.03 -7.79
N CYS A 40 13.35 -5.70 -7.25
CA CYS A 40 14.15 -4.59 -7.78
C CYS A 40 14.65 -4.91 -9.19
N GLU A 41 14.45 -3.98 -10.11
CA GLU A 41 14.96 -4.01 -11.47
C GLU A 41 16.20 -3.11 -11.61
N ASN A 42 17.09 -3.43 -12.56
CA ASN A 42 18.14 -2.58 -13.13
C ASN A 42 18.72 -1.46 -12.21
N LYS A 43 19.31 -1.80 -11.08
CA LYS A 43 19.93 -0.85 -10.15
C LYS A 43 18.94 0.03 -9.34
N GLU A 44 17.65 -0.28 -9.37
CA GLU A 44 16.69 0.35 -8.47
C GLU A 44 17.06 0.10 -7.02
N SER A 45 16.94 1.11 -6.18
CA SER A 45 16.86 0.92 -4.74
C SER A 45 15.50 0.32 -4.36
N PRO A 46 15.38 -0.39 -3.23
CA PRO A 46 14.07 -0.91 -2.78
C PRO A 46 12.98 0.17 -2.67
N PHE A 47 13.36 1.41 -2.41
CA PHE A 47 12.40 2.51 -2.35
C PHE A 47 11.94 2.96 -3.74
N GLU A 48 12.82 2.97 -4.73
CA GLU A 48 12.44 3.28 -6.13
C GLU A 48 11.53 2.20 -6.69
N THR A 49 11.87 0.92 -6.46
CA THR A 49 10.98 -0.20 -6.78
C THR A 49 9.60 -0.04 -6.13
N ALA A 50 9.58 0.26 -4.83
CA ALA A 50 8.33 0.46 -4.10
C ALA A 50 7.44 1.57 -4.69
N LEU A 51 8.04 2.63 -5.22
CA LEU A 51 7.31 3.73 -5.87
C LEU A 51 6.77 3.34 -7.24
N ARG A 52 7.57 2.64 -8.05
CA ARG A 52 7.16 2.16 -9.37
C ARG A 52 6.01 1.17 -9.24
N GLU A 53 6.23 0.09 -8.49
CA GLU A 53 5.23 -0.96 -8.25
C GLU A 53 3.95 -0.42 -7.62
N GLY A 54 4.08 0.51 -6.67
CA GLY A 54 2.91 1.12 -6.05
C GLY A 54 2.05 1.92 -7.03
N GLY A 55 2.67 2.56 -8.04
CA GLY A 55 1.94 3.22 -9.13
C GLY A 55 1.25 2.23 -10.06
N GLU A 56 1.96 1.17 -10.45
CA GLU A 56 1.50 0.13 -11.37
C GLU A 56 0.37 -0.71 -10.74
N GLU A 57 0.61 -1.33 -9.60
CA GLU A 57 -0.35 -2.23 -8.93
C GLU A 57 -1.61 -1.53 -8.42
N LEU A 58 -1.52 -0.22 -8.06
CA LEU A 58 -2.70 0.60 -7.78
C LEU A 58 -3.33 1.20 -9.05
N SER A 59 -2.86 0.81 -10.25
CA SER A 59 -3.40 1.29 -11.53
C SER A 59 -3.51 2.82 -11.60
N GLY A 60 -2.56 3.53 -11.01
CA GLY A 60 -2.51 4.98 -10.96
C GLY A 60 -3.50 5.66 -10.00
N PHE A 61 -4.26 4.94 -9.19
CA PHE A 61 -5.22 5.54 -8.23
C PHE A 61 -4.56 6.45 -7.18
N LEU A 62 -3.29 6.24 -6.86
CA LEU A 62 -2.47 7.15 -6.05
C LEU A 62 -1.50 7.99 -6.90
N GLY A 63 -1.63 7.93 -8.21
CA GLY A 63 -0.72 8.54 -9.16
C GLY A 63 0.46 7.63 -9.52
N ASP A 64 1.42 8.20 -10.24
CA ASP A 64 2.69 7.54 -10.59
C ASP A 64 3.69 7.58 -9.43
N GLY A 65 4.85 6.97 -9.62
CA GLY A 65 5.91 6.90 -8.61
C GLY A 65 6.35 8.26 -8.08
N ASP A 66 6.39 9.29 -8.93
CA ASP A 66 6.75 10.66 -8.52
C ASP A 66 5.66 11.32 -7.69
N THR A 67 4.40 11.07 -8.02
CA THR A 67 3.26 11.54 -7.24
C THR A 67 3.22 10.87 -5.87
N ILE A 68 3.44 9.55 -5.81
CA ILE A 68 3.53 8.79 -4.55
C ILE A 68 4.72 9.29 -3.72
N ARG A 69 5.88 9.55 -4.33
CA ARG A 69 7.04 10.13 -3.64
C ARG A 69 6.71 11.48 -2.99
N ARG A 70 6.01 12.36 -3.72
CA ARG A 70 5.54 13.65 -3.18
C ARG A 70 4.56 13.47 -2.03
N LEU A 71 3.60 12.56 -2.18
CA LEU A 71 2.62 12.22 -1.14
C LEU A 71 3.30 11.73 0.14
N ILE A 72 4.24 10.80 0.02
CA ILE A 72 5.06 10.28 1.13
C ILE A 72 5.80 11.43 1.83
N LYS A 73 6.49 12.28 1.05
CA LYS A 73 7.24 13.42 1.60
C LYS A 73 6.34 14.42 2.34
N GLN A 74 5.17 14.73 1.79
CA GLN A 74 4.19 15.64 2.39
C GLN A 74 3.64 15.09 3.71
N ASN A 75 3.48 13.77 3.81
CA ASN A 75 2.96 13.08 4.99
C ASN A 75 4.05 12.63 5.98
N GLY A 76 5.29 13.09 5.81
CA GLY A 76 6.35 12.94 6.81
C GLY A 76 7.25 11.71 6.63
N GLY A 77 7.28 11.12 5.44
CA GLY A 77 8.16 10.00 5.10
C GLY A 77 7.55 8.63 5.37
N THR A 78 8.42 7.62 5.49
CA THR A 78 8.03 6.23 5.69
C THR A 78 8.53 5.67 7.01
N TYR A 79 7.77 4.72 7.58
CA TYR A 79 8.26 3.76 8.56
C TYR A 79 8.66 2.49 7.80
N LYS A 80 9.86 1.98 8.03
CA LYS A 80 10.38 0.85 7.26
C LYS A 80 10.32 -0.43 8.08
N ILE A 81 9.77 -1.49 7.49
CA ILE A 81 9.90 -2.87 7.97
C ILE A 81 10.71 -3.66 6.95
N LEU A 82 11.69 -4.40 7.44
CA LEU A 82 12.52 -5.30 6.65
C LEU A 82 12.24 -6.73 7.09
N HIS A 83 11.90 -7.59 6.13
CA HIS A 83 11.79 -9.03 6.33
C HIS A 83 12.61 -9.74 5.25
N ASN A 84 13.71 -10.36 5.64
CA ASN A 84 14.73 -10.85 4.72
C ASN A 84 15.16 -9.74 3.74
N ASP A 85 15.03 -9.96 2.44
CA ASP A 85 15.33 -8.97 1.39
C ASP A 85 14.10 -8.12 1.00
N TYR A 86 12.95 -8.27 1.67
CA TYR A 86 11.71 -7.55 1.36
C TYR A 86 11.59 -6.29 2.22
N ASN A 87 11.54 -5.12 1.56
CA ASN A 87 11.54 -3.82 2.21
C ASN A 87 10.15 -3.16 2.09
N VAL A 88 9.40 -3.12 3.19
CA VAL A 88 8.09 -2.47 3.24
C VAL A 88 8.23 -1.02 3.70
N HIS A 89 7.79 -0.08 2.86
CA HIS A 89 7.73 1.34 3.15
C HIS A 89 6.31 1.77 3.53
N ILE A 90 6.03 1.78 4.84
CA ILE A 90 4.74 2.18 5.40
C ILE A 90 4.66 3.71 5.41
N PHE A 91 3.61 4.29 4.85
CA PHE A 91 3.41 5.73 4.86
C PHE A 91 1.97 6.12 5.20
N ARG A 92 1.82 7.32 5.77
CA ARG A 92 0.52 7.85 6.12
C ARG A 92 -0.19 8.44 4.90
N MET A 93 -1.50 8.15 4.81
CA MET A 93 -2.43 8.89 3.98
C MET A 93 -3.74 9.16 4.74
N GLU A 94 -4.63 9.97 4.18
CA GLU A 94 -5.98 10.12 4.73
C GLU A 94 -6.80 8.86 4.47
N TYR A 95 -7.65 8.48 5.43
CA TYR A 95 -8.58 7.37 5.24
C TYR A 95 -9.63 7.74 4.20
N ASP A 96 -9.70 6.95 3.15
CA ASP A 96 -10.69 7.12 2.10
C ASP A 96 -11.42 5.77 1.85
N GLU A 97 -12.69 5.72 2.23
CA GLU A 97 -13.53 4.54 2.01
C GLU A 97 -13.90 4.38 0.53
N ASN A 98 -13.84 5.47 -0.25
CA ASN A 98 -14.17 5.45 -1.67
C ASN A 98 -13.03 4.86 -2.51
N LEU A 99 -11.78 4.95 -2.06
CA LEU A 99 -10.64 4.40 -2.81
C LEU A 99 -10.82 2.90 -3.09
N PRO A 100 -11.04 2.01 -2.11
CA PRO A 100 -11.32 0.60 -2.39
C PRO A 100 -12.60 0.41 -3.20
N LYS A 101 -13.65 1.17 -2.89
CA LYS A 101 -14.94 1.06 -3.58
C LYS A 101 -14.79 1.32 -5.09
N TYR A 102 -14.17 2.43 -5.47
CA TYR A 102 -14.03 2.78 -6.88
C TYR A 102 -12.97 1.96 -7.59
N TYR A 103 -11.88 1.59 -6.93
CA TYR A 103 -10.90 0.66 -7.47
C TYR A 103 -11.57 -0.67 -7.86
N ASN A 104 -12.28 -1.29 -6.93
CA ASN A 104 -12.91 -2.59 -7.13
C ASN A 104 -14.04 -2.53 -8.18
N LEU A 105 -14.83 -1.43 -8.21
CA LEU A 105 -15.85 -1.22 -9.25
C LEU A 105 -15.23 -1.02 -10.63
N ASN A 106 -14.17 -0.22 -10.74
CA ASN A 106 -13.47 0.00 -12.00
C ASN A 106 -12.84 -1.29 -12.53
N HIS A 107 -12.17 -2.06 -11.65
CA HIS A 107 -11.66 -3.37 -11.99
C HIS A 107 -12.75 -4.27 -12.58
N LYS A 108 -13.87 -4.44 -11.86
CA LYS A 108 -14.98 -5.28 -12.30
C LYS A 108 -15.56 -4.82 -13.65
N PHE A 109 -15.76 -3.52 -13.81
CA PHE A 109 -16.30 -2.92 -15.04
C PHE A 109 -15.41 -3.19 -16.25
N LEU A 110 -14.10 -2.97 -16.12
CA LEU A 110 -13.14 -3.17 -17.21
C LEU A 110 -12.89 -4.66 -17.48
N TRP A 111 -12.81 -5.48 -16.43
CA TRP A 111 -12.63 -6.92 -16.54
C TRP A 111 -13.74 -7.62 -17.33
N GLU A 112 -14.99 -7.15 -17.19
CA GLU A 112 -16.14 -7.71 -17.91
C GLU A 112 -16.17 -7.28 -19.39
N ARG A 113 -15.49 -6.19 -19.78
CA ARG A 113 -15.58 -5.58 -21.11
C ARG A 113 -14.30 -5.68 -21.94
N MET A 114 -13.15 -5.66 -21.34
CA MET A 114 -11.89 -5.71 -22.06
C MET A 114 -11.54 -7.12 -22.48
N ASN A 115 -10.83 -7.22 -23.61
CA ASN A 115 -10.25 -8.49 -24.05
C ASN A 115 -9.23 -8.97 -22.99
N LYS A 116 -9.33 -10.24 -22.60
CA LYS A 116 -8.46 -10.86 -21.59
C LYS A 116 -6.99 -10.80 -21.95
N ASN A 117 -6.65 -10.95 -23.24
CA ASN A 117 -5.27 -10.86 -23.70
C ASN A 117 -4.72 -9.43 -23.48
N ILE A 118 -5.52 -8.40 -23.78
CA ILE A 118 -5.10 -7.01 -23.54
C ILE A 118 -4.90 -6.76 -22.04
N LEU A 119 -5.75 -7.30 -21.18
CA LEU A 119 -5.61 -7.17 -19.72
C LEU A 119 -4.32 -7.82 -19.22
N ASN A 120 -3.98 -9.01 -19.74
CA ASN A 120 -2.75 -9.71 -19.39
C ASN A 120 -1.50 -8.96 -19.90
N ASP A 121 -1.52 -8.54 -21.17
CA ASP A 121 -0.37 -7.88 -21.80
C ASP A 121 -0.08 -6.50 -21.21
N SER A 122 -1.13 -5.79 -20.75
CA SER A 122 -1.01 -4.44 -20.18
C SER A 122 -0.65 -4.42 -18.71
N LYS A 123 -0.61 -5.58 -18.04
CA LYS A 123 -0.47 -5.72 -16.58
C LYS A 123 -1.47 -4.87 -15.76
N LEU A 124 -2.55 -4.41 -16.40
CA LEU A 124 -3.63 -3.74 -15.69
C LEU A 124 -4.28 -4.72 -14.73
N PHE A 125 -4.48 -4.26 -13.50
CA PHE A 125 -5.15 -5.04 -12.47
C PHE A 125 -4.39 -6.29 -12.02
N GLU A 126 -3.11 -6.20 -11.80
CA GLU A 126 -2.36 -7.20 -11.03
C GLU A 126 -3.02 -7.44 -9.66
N LYS A 127 -3.60 -6.39 -9.07
CA LYS A 127 -4.52 -6.52 -7.93
C LYS A 127 -5.98 -6.44 -8.39
N ILE A 128 -6.76 -7.47 -8.10
CA ILE A 128 -8.20 -7.53 -8.45
C ILE A 128 -9.09 -6.83 -7.43
N GLU A 129 -8.57 -6.60 -6.23
CA GLU A 129 -9.30 -6.01 -5.12
C GLU A 129 -8.34 -5.25 -4.22
N VAL A 130 -8.75 -4.10 -3.71
CA VAL A 130 -8.06 -3.42 -2.61
C VAL A 130 -9.01 -3.27 -1.43
N GLN A 131 -8.46 -3.35 -0.21
CA GLN A 131 -9.24 -3.29 1.02
C GLN A 131 -8.44 -2.68 2.17
N TRP A 132 -9.12 -1.87 2.99
CA TRP A 132 -8.60 -1.45 4.29
C TRP A 132 -8.78 -2.54 5.35
N PHE A 133 -7.69 -2.89 6.03
CA PHE A 133 -7.68 -3.84 7.14
C PHE A 133 -7.29 -3.16 8.44
N SER A 134 -8.10 -3.31 9.48
CA SER A 134 -7.64 -3.04 10.84
C SER A 134 -6.72 -4.15 11.35
N ILE A 135 -5.98 -3.88 12.43
CA ILE A 135 -5.11 -4.89 13.04
C ILE A 135 -5.88 -6.15 13.49
N ASP A 136 -7.11 -5.96 13.97
CA ASP A 136 -7.95 -7.08 14.40
C ASP A 136 -8.37 -7.94 13.20
N GLN A 137 -8.72 -7.31 12.08
CA GLN A 137 -9.03 -8.01 10.84
C GLN A 137 -7.80 -8.76 10.30
N MET A 138 -6.61 -8.17 10.37
CA MET A 138 -5.36 -8.84 9.97
C MET A 138 -5.11 -10.11 10.78
N ARG A 139 -5.34 -10.07 12.11
CA ARG A 139 -5.22 -11.26 12.98
C ARG A 139 -6.19 -12.38 12.59
N ILE A 140 -7.47 -12.02 12.45
CA ILE A 140 -8.54 -12.99 12.17
C ILE A 140 -8.42 -13.57 10.76
N ARG A 141 -8.09 -12.71 9.78
CA ARG A 141 -8.06 -13.03 8.36
C ARG A 141 -6.65 -13.28 7.82
N LYS A 142 -5.68 -13.58 8.68
CA LYS A 142 -4.26 -13.77 8.30
C LYS A 142 -4.07 -14.77 7.16
N ARG A 143 -4.89 -15.85 7.12
CA ARG A 143 -4.83 -16.89 6.08
C ARG A 143 -5.25 -16.39 4.68
N GLU A 144 -5.88 -15.22 4.58
CA GLU A 144 -6.23 -14.59 3.30
C GLU A 144 -5.04 -13.83 2.68
N PHE A 145 -3.97 -13.61 3.43
CA PHE A 145 -2.73 -13.04 2.93
C PHE A 145 -1.89 -14.10 2.22
N ARG A 146 -1.09 -13.66 1.23
CA ARG A 146 -0.13 -14.52 0.52
C ARG A 146 0.75 -15.26 1.54
N LYS A 147 1.05 -16.53 1.28
CA LYS A 147 1.72 -17.38 2.27
C LYS A 147 3.00 -16.77 2.85
N PHE A 148 3.88 -16.25 1.99
CA PHE A 148 5.11 -15.61 2.43
C PHE A 148 4.85 -14.28 3.19
N TYR A 149 3.76 -13.59 2.86
CA TYR A 149 3.41 -12.30 3.43
C TYR A 149 2.81 -12.40 4.84
N GLN A 150 2.38 -13.60 5.24
CA GLN A 150 1.81 -13.84 6.58
C GLN A 150 2.80 -13.56 7.72
N GLU A 151 4.11 -13.77 7.49
CA GLU A 151 5.17 -13.41 8.44
C GLU A 151 5.35 -11.88 8.53
N ILE A 152 5.20 -11.17 7.42
CA ILE A 152 5.23 -9.70 7.39
C ILE A 152 4.00 -9.13 8.12
N VAL A 153 2.84 -9.77 8.01
CA VAL A 153 1.64 -9.42 8.79
C VAL A 153 1.91 -9.54 10.29
N ASP A 154 2.62 -10.57 10.75
CA ASP A 154 3.02 -10.69 12.15
C ASP A 154 3.90 -9.51 12.57
N LEU A 155 4.87 -9.12 11.74
CA LEU A 155 5.71 -7.95 12.02
C LEU A 155 4.90 -6.65 12.15
N PHE A 156 3.82 -6.45 11.38
CA PHE A 156 2.93 -5.29 11.58
C PHE A 156 2.20 -5.34 12.90
N ILE A 157 1.77 -6.53 13.31
CA ILE A 157 1.09 -6.75 14.59
C ILE A 157 2.03 -6.47 15.76
N ASP A 158 3.25 -6.99 15.70
CA ASP A 158 4.26 -6.84 16.74
C ASP A 158 4.77 -5.38 16.86
N ASN A 159 4.91 -4.71 15.72
CA ASN A 159 5.34 -3.30 15.67
C ASN A 159 4.18 -2.28 15.69
N TYR A 160 2.96 -2.71 16.00
CA TYR A 160 1.76 -1.85 15.93
C TYR A 160 1.92 -0.53 16.68
N SER A 161 2.47 -0.57 17.90
CA SER A 161 2.65 0.61 18.74
C SER A 161 3.62 1.61 18.12
N ASP A 162 4.72 1.13 17.54
CA ASP A 162 5.74 1.98 16.92
C ASP A 162 5.22 2.60 15.62
N ILE A 163 4.51 1.81 14.80
CA ILE A 163 3.84 2.29 13.60
C ILE A 163 2.83 3.38 13.97
N LYS A 164 2.00 3.15 15.00
CA LYS A 164 1.01 4.10 15.46
C LYS A 164 1.66 5.41 15.94
N ASN A 165 2.72 5.32 16.73
CA ASN A 165 3.47 6.47 17.22
C ASN A 165 4.10 7.27 16.07
N PHE A 166 4.71 6.58 15.09
CA PHE A 166 5.23 7.21 13.89
C PHE A 166 4.16 8.03 13.17
N ILE A 167 3.00 7.44 12.90
CA ILE A 167 1.90 8.10 12.18
C ILE A 167 1.34 9.28 12.96
N GLN A 168 1.13 9.14 14.27
CA GLN A 168 0.62 10.21 15.13
C GLN A 168 1.58 11.39 15.24
N SER A 169 2.88 11.14 15.36
CA SER A 169 3.91 12.19 15.41
C SER A 169 3.93 13.07 14.15
N ARG A 170 3.50 12.55 13.01
CA ARG A 170 3.42 13.27 11.74
C ARG A 170 2.17 14.16 11.64
N ILE A 171 1.07 13.75 12.27
CA ILE A 171 -0.15 14.58 12.37
C ILE A 171 0.16 15.88 13.12
N MET A 172 0.85 15.81 14.25
CA MET A 172 1.18 16.99 15.07
C MET A 172 2.09 17.98 14.32
N LYS A 173 3.05 17.49 13.51
CA LYS A 173 3.95 18.35 12.72
C LYS A 173 3.23 19.06 11.58
N SER A 174 2.23 18.44 10.94
CA SER A 174 1.44 19.05 9.88
C SER A 174 0.45 20.10 10.42
N GLY A 175 -0.14 19.88 11.58
CA GLY A 175 -1.01 20.84 12.27
C GLY A 175 -0.30 22.14 12.66
N ASN A 176 0.92 22.04 13.17
CA ASN A 176 1.72 23.22 13.56
C ASN A 176 2.22 24.05 12.37
N LYS A 177 2.29 23.49 11.15
CA LYS A 177 2.61 24.27 9.95
C LYS A 177 1.43 25.12 9.46
N LYS A 178 0.20 24.61 9.56
CA LYS A 178 -1.02 25.35 9.17
C LYS A 178 -1.31 26.55 10.07
N THR A 179 -1.02 26.45 11.37
CA THR A 179 -1.22 27.57 12.32
C THR A 179 -0.18 28.68 12.20
N ARG A 180 1.00 28.41 11.65
CA ARG A 180 2.04 29.44 11.40
C ARG A 180 1.84 30.24 10.10
N SER A 181 1.12 29.71 9.12
CA SER A 181 0.85 30.43 7.86
C SER A 181 -0.34 31.39 7.93
N ASN A 182 -1.18 31.30 8.98
CA ASN A 182 -2.33 32.21 9.17
C ASN A 182 -2.03 33.40 10.10
N LYS A 183 -0.74 33.66 10.42
CA LYS A 183 -0.28 34.80 11.24
C LYS A 183 0.67 35.71 10.45
N LYS A 184 0.35 36.00 9.20
CA LYS A 184 0.99 37.06 8.43
C LYS A 184 -0.09 37.88 7.74
#